data_aa92fc2eb4a3c75eaf20a716e2c3b11c
#
_entry.id   aa92fc2eb4a3c75eaf20a716e2c3b11c
#
_cell.length_a   1.000
_cell.length_b   1.000
_cell.length_c   1.000
_cell.angle_alpha   90.00
_cell.angle_beta   90.00
_cell.angle_gamma   90.00
#
_symmetry.space_group_name_H-M   'P 1'
#
loop_
_entity.id
_entity.type
_entity.pdbx_description
1 polymer ?
#
loop_
_entity_poly.entity_id
_entity_poly.type
_entity_poly.pdbx_seq_one_letter_code
_entity_poly.pdbx_strand_id
1 'polypeptide(L)'
;MKRGGAQHEESIIGASLVAATLGLSVPAMALEVTPYGAIRVATWWTSSTYYNPAGDPLHDADFTLDLQGDSYVGMRVKEGDFSALAELGAYNPKNRSAGVELRMLFGEWNFGNGKLRVGYAPSPYVYRSEMIYDADGGFNGYASLFDGRYAQIKLSMNNGFYLALMRQENVGLAGIGATNSPTTNAGNGYINTPFNMTSTTYMAGYTDFDTFMPKTVLGYEGKAGIVTYGGGVAGNYYKIRTVAGNVQTGKDEIYSYLGFAHAKIDLAPFEIKVAGHTAQNLGNLMNNAAAAAGSFYSNNPATGKNAYTYGGWGQLGYTLNNKVKMFTGVAYESNEMRGRTSDDRMAAFANLQYAVTKNFNIVPEFAFLNEMRSAAGTKQERIYATGIKWEMKF
;
A
#
# COMPACT_ATOMS: atom_id res chain seq x y z
N MET A 1 -52.96 34.70 5.62
CA MET A 1 -52.26 33.51 6.08
C MET A 1 -50.81 33.56 5.62
N LYS A 2 -49.89 33.95 6.50
CA LYS A 2 -48.45 33.99 6.25
C LYS A 2 -47.87 32.65 6.65
N ARG A 3 -47.21 31.93 5.75
CA ARG A 3 -46.37 30.77 6.07
C ARG A 3 -44.89 31.23 6.04
N GLY A 4 -44.29 31.21 7.24
CA GLY A 4 -42.88 31.49 7.42
C GLY A 4 -42.03 30.32 6.89
N GLY A 5 -41.03 30.65 6.08
CA GLY A 5 -39.96 29.74 5.70
C GLY A 5 -38.95 29.65 6.83
N ALA A 6 -38.70 28.44 7.32
CA ALA A 6 -37.59 28.15 8.20
C ALA A 6 -36.33 28.08 7.35
N GLN A 7 -35.37 28.96 7.59
CA GLN A 7 -34.01 28.84 7.10
C GLN A 7 -33.32 27.76 7.92
N HIS A 8 -32.84 26.72 7.23
CA HIS A 8 -31.87 25.79 7.79
C HIS A 8 -30.49 26.46 7.79
N GLU A 9 -30.08 26.90 8.97
CA GLU A 9 -28.67 27.18 9.23
C GLU A 9 -27.93 25.81 9.31
N GLU A 10 -27.23 25.46 8.25
CA GLU A 10 -26.24 24.38 8.32
C GLU A 10 -25.05 24.88 9.15
N SER A 11 -25.01 24.45 10.39
CA SER A 11 -23.88 24.70 11.29
C SER A 11 -22.65 23.94 10.81
N ILE A 12 -21.65 24.69 10.38
CA ILE A 12 -20.27 24.23 10.19
C ILE A 12 -19.70 23.90 11.58
N ILE A 13 -19.96 22.70 12.06
CA ILE A 13 -19.33 22.14 13.26
C ILE A 13 -18.35 21.05 12.79
N GLY A 14 -17.09 21.41 12.63
CA GLY A 14 -16.11 20.41 12.18
C GLY A 14 -14.64 20.68 12.46
N ALA A 15 -14.26 21.83 12.98
CA ALA A 15 -12.85 22.13 13.14
C ALA A 15 -12.40 22.61 14.52
N SER A 16 -13.29 22.71 15.51
CA SER A 16 -12.96 23.35 16.79
C SER A 16 -12.89 22.40 17.99
N LEU A 17 -13.00 21.11 17.84
CA LEU A 17 -13.20 20.20 18.99
C LEU A 17 -11.96 19.39 19.43
N VAL A 18 -10.75 19.75 19.06
CA VAL A 18 -9.53 19.07 19.57
C VAL A 18 -8.68 19.98 20.47
N ALA A 19 -9.01 21.25 20.63
CA ALA A 19 -8.18 22.19 21.37
C ALA A 19 -8.57 22.40 22.85
N ALA A 20 -9.51 21.69 23.42
CA ALA A 20 -10.09 22.10 24.69
C ALA A 20 -10.20 21.03 25.78
N THR A 21 -9.24 20.13 25.96
CA THR A 21 -9.20 19.32 27.21
C THR A 21 -7.80 18.81 27.56
N LEU A 22 -6.88 19.68 27.87
CA LEU A 22 -5.76 19.37 28.78
C LEU A 22 -5.32 20.67 29.47
N GLY A 23 -6.07 21.05 30.48
CA GLY A 23 -5.67 22.10 31.44
C GLY A 23 -4.56 21.60 32.36
N LEU A 24 -3.38 21.40 31.85
CA LEU A 24 -2.16 21.32 32.61
C LEU A 24 -1.36 22.58 32.31
N SER A 25 -1.07 23.36 33.32
CA SER A 25 -0.16 24.52 33.27
C SER A 25 1.28 24.09 32.98
N VAL A 26 1.53 23.66 31.76
CA VAL A 26 2.85 23.52 31.18
C VAL A 26 3.22 24.91 30.63
N PRO A 27 4.47 25.42 30.79
CA PRO A 27 4.86 26.63 30.10
C PRO A 27 4.49 26.51 28.64
N ALA A 28 3.77 27.50 28.10
CA ALA A 28 3.18 27.45 26.76
C ALA A 28 4.30 27.27 25.71
N MET A 29 4.71 26.04 25.46
CA MET A 29 5.44 25.69 24.23
C MET A 29 4.45 25.90 23.10
N ALA A 30 4.81 26.75 22.14
CA ALA A 30 3.91 27.09 21.06
C ALA A 30 3.58 25.84 20.24
N LEU A 31 2.32 25.44 20.29
CA LEU A 31 1.77 24.36 19.46
C LEU A 31 1.84 24.84 18.00
N GLU A 32 2.67 24.19 17.19
CA GLU A 32 2.75 24.45 15.76
C GLU A 32 1.80 23.50 15.03
N VAL A 33 0.84 24.06 14.29
CA VAL A 33 -0.11 23.32 13.48
C VAL A 33 0.05 23.72 12.02
N THR A 34 0.37 22.73 11.16
CA THR A 34 0.58 22.95 9.73
C THR A 34 -0.41 22.09 8.93
N PRO A 35 -1.44 22.68 8.34
CA PRO A 35 -2.31 21.97 7.39
C PRO A 35 -1.54 21.74 6.08
N TYR A 36 -1.87 20.64 5.39
CA TYR A 36 -1.31 20.32 4.09
C TYR A 36 -2.26 19.40 3.31
N GLY A 37 -2.08 19.33 1.99
CA GLY A 37 -2.90 18.44 1.18
C GLY A 37 -2.43 18.34 -0.26
N ALA A 38 -3.01 17.35 -0.95
CA ALA A 38 -2.85 17.18 -2.39
C ALA A 38 -4.16 16.65 -2.98
N ILE A 39 -4.62 17.30 -4.03
CA ILE A 39 -5.76 16.86 -4.83
C ILE A 39 -5.22 16.40 -6.16
N ARG A 40 -5.56 15.17 -6.56
CA ARG A 40 -5.06 14.52 -7.76
C ARG A 40 -6.20 13.94 -8.57
N VAL A 41 -6.25 14.32 -9.84
CA VAL A 41 -7.14 13.75 -10.84
C VAL A 41 -6.29 13.16 -11.94
N ALA A 42 -6.65 12.00 -12.45
CA ALA A 42 -5.96 11.42 -13.60
C ALA A 42 -6.93 10.98 -14.68
N THR A 43 -6.49 11.14 -15.93
CA THR A 43 -7.13 10.54 -17.09
C THR A 43 -6.27 9.41 -17.60
N TRP A 44 -6.90 8.28 -17.93
CA TRP A 44 -6.22 7.12 -18.48
C TRP A 44 -6.95 6.58 -19.69
N TRP A 45 -6.22 6.30 -20.75
CA TRP A 45 -6.58 5.43 -21.84
C TRP A 45 -5.83 4.12 -21.63
N THR A 46 -6.56 3.04 -21.44
CA THR A 46 -6.00 1.71 -21.22
C THR A 46 -6.37 0.81 -22.39
N SER A 47 -5.43 -0.04 -22.79
CA SER A 47 -5.68 -1.15 -23.72
C SER A 47 -5.19 -2.42 -23.04
N SER A 48 -6.09 -3.34 -22.78
CA SER A 48 -5.77 -4.62 -22.17
C SER A 48 -5.97 -5.78 -23.14
N THR A 49 -5.14 -6.81 -22.95
CA THR A 49 -5.29 -8.09 -23.59
C THR A 49 -5.31 -9.15 -22.50
N TYR A 50 -6.41 -9.86 -22.40
CA TYR A 50 -6.58 -10.99 -21.51
C TYR A 50 -6.92 -12.25 -22.31
N TYR A 51 -6.85 -13.41 -21.69
CA TYR A 51 -7.03 -14.68 -22.40
C TYR A 51 -8.21 -15.44 -21.81
N ASN A 52 -9.09 -15.94 -22.68
CA ASN A 52 -10.19 -16.80 -22.27
C ASN A 52 -9.66 -18.19 -21.82
N PRO A 53 -10.48 -19.06 -21.22
CA PRO A 53 -10.07 -20.40 -20.81
C PRO A 53 -9.55 -21.29 -21.96
N ALA A 54 -9.91 -20.98 -23.22
CA ALA A 54 -9.40 -21.67 -24.40
C ALA A 54 -8.02 -21.14 -24.84
N GLY A 55 -7.54 -20.03 -24.23
CA GLY A 55 -6.28 -19.40 -24.56
C GLY A 55 -6.35 -18.37 -25.69
N ASP A 56 -7.56 -18.00 -26.14
CA ASP A 56 -7.73 -16.98 -27.16
C ASP A 56 -7.61 -15.59 -26.56
N PRO A 57 -6.91 -14.65 -27.25
CA PRO A 57 -6.78 -13.28 -26.79
C PRO A 57 -8.11 -12.52 -26.93
N LEU A 58 -8.51 -11.84 -25.88
CA LEU A 58 -9.59 -10.88 -25.86
C LEU A 58 -9.00 -9.49 -25.60
N HIS A 59 -9.50 -8.50 -26.33
CA HIS A 59 -9.01 -7.13 -26.25
C HIS A 59 -10.08 -6.23 -25.67
N ASP A 60 -9.67 -5.35 -24.79
CA ASP A 60 -10.52 -4.31 -24.22
C ASP A 60 -9.80 -2.97 -24.25
N ALA A 61 -10.56 -1.89 -24.36
CA ALA A 61 -10.05 -0.53 -24.30
C ALA A 61 -10.98 0.34 -23.45
N ASP A 62 -10.44 1.07 -22.51
CA ASP A 62 -11.20 1.88 -21.58
C ASP A 62 -10.60 3.28 -21.43
N PHE A 63 -11.47 4.23 -21.13
CA PHE A 63 -11.10 5.59 -20.76
C PHE A 63 -11.64 5.91 -19.36
N THR A 64 -10.77 6.39 -18.49
CA THR A 64 -11.15 6.81 -17.15
C THR A 64 -10.72 8.25 -16.88
N LEU A 65 -11.54 8.96 -16.11
CA LEU A 65 -11.22 10.25 -15.51
C LEU A 65 -11.65 10.19 -14.06
N ASP A 66 -10.69 10.04 -13.16
CA ASP A 66 -10.97 9.76 -11.75
C ASP A 66 -10.12 10.58 -10.79
N LEU A 67 -10.71 10.87 -9.62
CA LEU A 67 -9.96 11.31 -8.45
C LEU A 67 -9.04 10.18 -7.99
N GLN A 68 -7.74 10.41 -7.92
CA GLN A 68 -6.80 9.38 -7.49
C GLN A 68 -6.87 9.12 -5.97
N GLY A 69 -6.78 7.86 -5.57
CA GLY A 69 -6.86 7.42 -4.18
C GLY A 69 -5.72 7.90 -3.28
N ASP A 70 -4.68 8.48 -3.87
CA ASP A 70 -3.61 9.16 -3.15
C ASP A 70 -3.87 10.66 -2.92
N SER A 71 -5.07 11.16 -3.25
CA SER A 71 -5.53 12.50 -2.85
C SER A 71 -5.80 12.53 -1.35
N TYR A 72 -5.36 13.59 -0.68
CA TYR A 72 -5.50 13.69 0.77
C TYR A 72 -5.52 15.13 1.27
N VAL A 73 -6.04 15.27 2.50
CA VAL A 73 -5.86 16.43 3.36
C VAL A 73 -5.32 15.98 4.70
N GLY A 74 -4.46 16.75 5.31
CA GLY A 74 -3.82 16.37 6.56
C GLY A 74 -3.40 17.55 7.41
N MET A 75 -2.95 17.22 8.61
CA MET A 75 -2.46 18.16 9.59
C MET A 75 -1.25 17.57 10.30
N ARG A 76 -0.19 18.37 10.43
CA ARG A 76 0.95 18.08 11.28
C ARG A 76 0.87 18.97 12.51
N VAL A 77 1.19 18.38 13.66
CA VAL A 77 1.24 19.06 14.94
C VAL A 77 2.62 18.83 15.54
N LYS A 78 3.23 19.87 16.10
CA LYS A 78 4.51 19.77 16.80
C LYS A 78 4.47 20.55 18.10
N GLU A 79 4.97 19.94 19.18
CA GLU A 79 5.13 20.55 20.49
C GLU A 79 6.38 19.96 21.15
N GLY A 80 7.45 20.73 21.22
CA GLY A 80 8.73 20.28 21.77
C GLY A 80 9.26 19.02 21.09
N ASP A 81 9.44 17.95 21.87
CA ASP A 81 9.91 16.64 21.42
C ASP A 81 8.80 15.74 20.86
N PHE A 82 7.56 16.19 20.92
CA PHE A 82 6.40 15.46 20.39
C PHE A 82 5.98 16.02 19.04
N SER A 83 5.58 15.13 18.14
CA SER A 83 4.90 15.48 16.90
C SER A 83 3.79 14.49 16.62
N ALA A 84 2.77 14.93 15.90
CA ALA A 84 1.69 14.08 15.45
C ALA A 84 1.32 14.39 14.00
N LEU A 85 0.71 13.41 13.34
CA LEU A 85 0.22 13.54 11.97
C LEU A 85 -1.13 12.86 11.87
N ALA A 86 -2.10 13.59 11.29
CA ALA A 86 -3.39 13.06 10.87
C ALA A 86 -3.58 13.31 9.37
N GLU A 87 -3.98 12.31 8.60
CA GLU A 87 -4.23 12.42 7.17
C GLU A 87 -5.47 11.62 6.78
N LEU A 88 -6.40 12.28 6.11
CA LEU A 88 -7.58 11.68 5.52
C LEU A 88 -7.39 11.66 4.01
N GLY A 89 -7.68 10.55 3.37
CA GLY A 89 -7.57 10.34 1.94
C GLY A 89 -8.92 10.24 1.26
N ALA A 90 -8.95 10.60 0.00
CA ALA A 90 -10.07 10.28 -0.85
C ALA A 90 -10.01 8.80 -1.21
N TYR A 91 -11.15 8.13 -1.01
CA TYR A 91 -11.37 6.80 -1.53
C TYR A 91 -12.35 6.91 -2.69
N ASN A 92 -11.84 6.62 -3.90
CA ASN A 92 -12.67 6.64 -5.10
C ASN A 92 -12.64 5.27 -5.76
N PRO A 93 -13.52 4.34 -5.34
CA PRO A 93 -13.69 3.10 -6.08
C PRO A 93 -14.32 3.44 -7.44
N LYS A 94 -13.79 2.88 -8.51
CA LYS A 94 -14.39 2.98 -9.86
C LYS A 94 -15.91 2.79 -9.77
N ASN A 95 -16.66 3.73 -10.36
CA ASN A 95 -18.13 3.71 -10.44
C ASN A 95 -18.91 3.84 -9.11
N ARG A 96 -18.35 4.46 -8.07
CA ARG A 96 -19.04 4.69 -6.80
C ARG A 96 -18.84 6.12 -6.29
N SER A 97 -19.66 6.50 -5.32
CA SER A 97 -19.49 7.77 -4.60
C SER A 97 -18.13 7.81 -3.92
N ALA A 98 -17.43 8.92 -4.04
CA ALA A 98 -16.18 9.14 -3.36
C ALA A 98 -16.38 9.02 -1.83
N GLY A 99 -15.49 8.31 -1.18
CA GLY A 99 -15.44 8.16 0.28
C GLY A 99 -14.24 8.88 0.87
N VAL A 100 -14.23 8.98 2.18
CA VAL A 100 -13.08 9.48 2.95
C VAL A 100 -12.59 8.36 3.85
N GLU A 101 -11.29 8.12 3.85
CA GLU A 101 -10.66 7.11 4.70
C GLU A 101 -9.49 7.68 5.52
N LEU A 102 -9.22 7.06 6.65
CA LEU A 102 -8.04 7.38 7.43
C LEU A 102 -6.80 6.83 6.73
N ARG A 103 -5.90 7.72 6.29
CA ARG A 103 -4.62 7.33 5.67
C ARG A 103 -3.50 7.22 6.69
N MET A 104 -3.38 8.19 7.59
CA MET A 104 -2.37 8.17 8.64
C MET A 104 -2.91 8.81 9.91
N LEU A 105 -2.56 8.23 11.05
CA LEU A 105 -2.81 8.81 12.38
C LEU A 105 -1.77 8.28 13.34
N PHE A 106 -0.75 9.07 13.64
CA PHE A 106 0.30 8.66 14.56
C PHE A 106 0.90 9.82 15.32
N GLY A 107 1.45 9.51 16.49
CA GLY A 107 2.31 10.39 17.27
C GLY A 107 3.75 9.88 17.28
N GLU A 108 4.70 10.78 17.37
CA GLU A 108 6.13 10.50 17.55
C GLU A 108 6.68 11.26 18.75
N TRP A 109 7.46 10.57 19.55
CA TRP A 109 8.25 11.15 20.61
C TRP A 109 9.73 11.01 20.29
N ASN A 110 10.44 12.14 20.26
CA ASN A 110 11.90 12.20 20.14
C ASN A 110 12.50 12.20 21.56
N PHE A 111 13.13 11.09 21.95
CA PHE A 111 13.76 10.94 23.26
C PHE A 111 15.28 11.22 23.22
N GLY A 112 15.76 11.96 22.21
CA GLY A 112 17.17 12.34 22.03
C GLY A 112 17.99 11.32 21.25
N ASN A 113 18.09 10.08 21.70
CA ASN A 113 18.85 9.00 21.01
C ASN A 113 18.04 8.27 19.94
N GLY A 114 16.80 8.65 19.75
CA GLY A 114 15.89 8.01 18.78
C GLY A 114 14.48 8.55 18.86
N LYS A 115 13.57 7.88 18.17
CA LYS A 115 12.15 8.21 18.09
C LYS A 115 11.28 7.00 18.35
N LEU A 116 10.22 7.19 19.11
CA LEU A 116 9.14 6.22 19.27
C LEU A 116 7.90 6.73 18.51
N ARG A 117 7.45 5.98 17.52
CA ARG A 117 6.17 6.22 16.82
C ARG A 117 5.12 5.26 17.32
N VAL A 118 3.93 5.77 17.57
CA VAL A 118 2.74 4.97 17.90
C VAL A 118 1.58 5.44 17.05
N GLY A 119 0.91 4.52 16.35
CA GLY A 119 -0.29 4.83 15.56
C GLY A 119 -0.37 4.11 14.23
N TYR A 120 -1.18 4.64 13.33
CA TYR A 120 -1.47 4.09 12.02
C TYR A 120 -0.61 4.78 10.95
N ALA A 121 0.30 4.03 10.33
CA ALA A 121 1.29 4.54 9.40
C ALA A 121 1.70 3.46 8.37
N PRO A 122 2.36 3.83 7.25
CA PRO A 122 2.89 2.87 6.28
C PRO A 122 3.86 1.87 6.91
N SER A 123 3.89 0.67 6.34
CA SER A 123 4.88 -0.36 6.72
C SER A 123 6.30 0.15 6.49
N PRO A 124 7.26 -0.19 7.37
CA PRO A 124 8.64 0.29 7.26
C PRO A 124 9.40 -0.19 6.02
N TYR A 125 8.94 -1.22 5.34
CA TYR A 125 9.57 -1.76 4.13
C TYR A 125 8.99 -1.19 2.82
N VAL A 126 8.04 -0.25 2.89
CA VAL A 126 7.50 0.43 1.71
C VAL A 126 8.51 1.42 1.15
N TYR A 127 8.93 1.20 -0.09
CA TYR A 127 9.76 2.11 -0.85
C TYR A 127 9.11 2.40 -2.20
N ARG A 128 8.92 3.69 -2.54
CA ARG A 128 8.06 4.12 -3.65
C ARG A 128 8.83 4.58 -4.87
N SER A 129 8.31 4.24 -6.04
CA SER A 129 8.72 4.78 -7.33
C SER A 129 7.99 6.10 -7.65
N GLU A 130 8.26 6.65 -8.84
CA GLU A 130 7.57 7.82 -9.37
C GLU A 130 6.47 7.45 -10.40
N MET A 131 6.10 6.17 -10.52
CA MET A 131 5.00 5.71 -11.35
C MET A 131 3.68 6.30 -10.83
N ILE A 132 2.84 6.84 -11.75
CA ILE A 132 1.58 7.49 -11.38
C ILE A 132 0.34 6.69 -11.78
N TYR A 133 0.44 5.74 -12.70
CA TYR A 133 -0.66 4.83 -13.03
C TYR A 133 -1.07 4.01 -11.80
N ASP A 134 -0.11 3.66 -10.98
CA ASP A 134 -0.33 3.23 -9.61
C ASP A 134 -0.19 4.46 -8.69
N ALA A 135 -1.31 4.98 -8.23
CA ALA A 135 -1.41 6.22 -7.47
C ALA A 135 -0.40 6.35 -6.31
N ASP A 136 -0.02 5.23 -5.70
CA ASP A 136 0.91 5.21 -4.56
C ASP A 136 2.39 4.93 -4.95
N GLY A 137 2.70 4.80 -6.24
CA GLY A 137 4.07 4.57 -6.72
C GLY A 137 4.60 3.17 -6.45
N GLY A 138 3.71 2.18 -6.44
CA GLY A 138 4.02 0.80 -6.11
C GLY A 138 4.11 -0.14 -7.30
N PHE A 139 4.33 0.34 -8.53
CA PHE A 139 4.32 -0.47 -9.74
C PHE A 139 3.08 -1.37 -9.88
N ASN A 140 1.92 -0.91 -9.37
CA ASN A 140 0.67 -1.67 -9.31
C ASN A 140 0.82 -3.02 -8.57
N GLY A 141 1.72 -3.09 -7.59
CA GLY A 141 2.03 -4.30 -6.85
C GLY A 141 3.01 -5.26 -7.53
N TYR A 142 3.57 -4.90 -8.69
CA TYR A 142 4.57 -5.70 -9.39
C TYR A 142 5.96 -5.40 -8.79
N ALA A 143 6.49 -6.34 -8.03
CA ALA A 143 7.79 -6.25 -7.36
C ALA A 143 7.96 -5.07 -6.38
N SER A 144 6.88 -4.44 -5.99
CA SER A 144 6.86 -3.40 -4.98
C SER A 144 6.25 -3.91 -3.68
N LEU A 145 6.93 -3.66 -2.58
CA LEU A 145 6.45 -4.02 -1.24
C LEU A 145 5.42 -3.00 -0.71
N PHE A 146 4.55 -2.48 -1.57
CA PHE A 146 3.45 -1.64 -1.14
C PHE A 146 2.36 -2.48 -0.47
N ASP A 147 2.24 -2.35 0.84
CA ASP A 147 1.47 -3.22 1.72
C ASP A 147 0.38 -2.44 2.48
N GLY A 148 0.29 -1.13 2.25
CA GLY A 148 -0.67 -0.31 2.97
C GLY A 148 -0.13 0.26 4.27
N ARG A 149 -1.06 0.46 5.20
CA ARG A 149 -0.82 1.15 6.48
C ARG A 149 -1.34 0.29 7.62
N TYR A 150 -0.63 0.31 8.76
CA TYR A 150 -0.93 -0.53 9.92
C TYR A 150 -0.89 0.25 11.21
N ALA A 151 -1.70 -0.17 12.18
CA ALA A 151 -1.46 0.16 13.57
C ALA A 151 -0.10 -0.44 13.96
N GLN A 152 0.81 0.40 14.45
CA GLN A 152 2.19 0.01 14.73
C GLN A 152 2.80 0.79 15.89
N ILE A 153 3.80 0.14 16.50
CA ILE A 153 4.77 0.77 17.40
C ILE A 153 6.12 0.64 16.71
N LYS A 154 6.77 1.75 16.36
CA LYS A 154 8.10 1.75 15.72
C LYS A 154 9.09 2.52 16.59
N LEU A 155 10.14 1.85 17.03
CA LEU A 155 11.32 2.44 17.68
C LEU A 155 12.41 2.62 16.61
N SER A 156 12.87 3.83 16.40
CA SER A 156 13.98 4.16 15.49
C SER A 156 15.11 4.81 16.25
N MET A 157 16.33 4.35 16.08
CA MET A 157 17.53 4.88 16.71
C MET A 157 18.29 5.84 15.78
N ASN A 158 18.99 6.82 16.31
CA ASN A 158 19.77 7.79 15.53
C ASN A 158 20.91 7.15 14.72
N ASN A 159 21.34 5.95 15.08
CA ASN A 159 22.33 5.19 14.32
C ASN A 159 21.75 4.44 13.11
N GLY A 160 20.45 4.60 12.84
CA GLY A 160 19.76 4.04 11.68
C GLY A 160 19.00 2.72 11.94
N PHE A 161 19.26 2.01 13.03
CA PHE A 161 18.49 0.80 13.36
C PHE A 161 17.06 1.13 13.77
N TYR A 162 16.10 0.25 13.38
CA TYR A 162 14.73 0.34 13.85
C TYR A 162 14.11 -1.04 14.07
N LEU A 163 13.15 -1.05 15.00
CA LEU A 163 12.25 -2.17 15.26
C LEU A 163 10.81 -1.68 15.14
N ALA A 164 9.98 -2.38 14.38
CA ALA A 164 8.55 -2.11 14.32
C ALA A 164 7.74 -3.35 14.65
N LEU A 165 6.74 -3.17 15.50
CA LEU A 165 5.71 -4.15 15.80
C LEU A 165 4.42 -3.65 15.16
N MET A 166 3.84 -4.43 14.25
CA MET A 166 2.66 -4.04 13.49
C MET A 166 1.51 -5.00 13.72
N ARG A 167 0.29 -4.48 13.55
CA ARG A 167 -0.89 -5.33 13.53
C ARG A 167 -0.72 -6.44 12.49
N GLN A 168 -1.03 -7.65 12.90
CA GLN A 168 -1.08 -8.79 12.01
C GLN A 168 -2.39 -8.78 11.23
N GLU A 169 -2.30 -8.99 9.92
CA GLU A 169 -3.46 -9.18 9.06
C GLU A 169 -3.28 -10.48 8.27
N ASN A 170 -4.35 -11.26 8.15
CA ASN A 170 -4.33 -12.60 7.56
C ASN A 170 -4.99 -12.58 6.18
N VAL A 171 -4.52 -11.73 5.27
CA VAL A 171 -5.16 -11.50 3.98
C VAL A 171 -4.90 -12.61 2.96
N GLY A 172 -3.77 -13.29 3.05
CA GLY A 172 -3.40 -14.37 2.13
C GLY A 172 -4.35 -15.55 2.08
N LEU A 173 -5.35 -15.58 2.96
CA LEU A 173 -6.38 -16.62 3.02
C LEU A 173 -7.69 -16.22 2.32
N ALA A 174 -7.88 -14.96 1.99
CA ALA A 174 -9.06 -14.50 1.26
C ALA A 174 -9.13 -15.06 -0.19
N GLY A 175 -8.01 -15.51 -0.74
CA GLY A 175 -7.93 -16.11 -2.08
C GLY A 175 -8.13 -17.63 -2.11
N ILE A 176 -8.13 -18.30 -0.96
CA ILE A 176 -8.27 -19.76 -0.93
C ILE A 176 -9.74 -20.12 -0.77
N GLY A 177 -10.47 -20.20 -1.85
CA GLY A 177 -11.83 -20.76 -1.88
C GLY A 177 -12.96 -19.77 -2.07
N ALA A 178 -12.71 -18.52 -2.40
CA ALA A 178 -13.75 -17.58 -2.82
C ALA A 178 -14.23 -17.86 -4.26
N THR A 179 -14.53 -19.13 -4.58
CA THR A 179 -15.14 -19.49 -5.86
C THR A 179 -16.60 -19.10 -5.94
N ASN A 180 -17.20 -18.58 -4.87
CA ASN A 180 -18.58 -18.08 -4.88
C ASN A 180 -18.77 -17.03 -3.79
N SER A 181 -18.09 -15.88 -3.88
CA SER A 181 -18.60 -14.71 -3.17
C SER A 181 -19.74 -14.12 -4.00
N PRO A 182 -20.99 -14.14 -3.51
CA PRO A 182 -22.04 -13.40 -4.16
C PRO A 182 -21.70 -11.92 -4.03
N THR A 183 -21.35 -11.28 -5.16
CA THR A 183 -21.55 -9.87 -5.47
C THR A 183 -21.59 -8.90 -4.28
N THR A 184 -20.66 -8.96 -3.35
CA THR A 184 -20.48 -7.92 -2.37
C THR A 184 -19.06 -7.44 -2.43
N ASN A 185 -18.86 -6.43 -3.30
CA ASN A 185 -17.76 -5.49 -3.22
C ASN A 185 -16.35 -6.02 -3.52
N ALA A 186 -16.18 -6.69 -4.65
CA ALA A 186 -14.86 -6.89 -5.28
C ALA A 186 -14.27 -5.56 -5.79
N GLY A 187 -14.27 -4.54 -4.99
CA GLY A 187 -13.75 -3.21 -5.32
C GLY A 187 -13.04 -2.53 -4.17
N ASN A 188 -13.11 -3.09 -2.99
CA ASN A 188 -12.53 -2.45 -1.81
C ASN A 188 -11.55 -3.41 -1.18
N GLY A 189 -10.27 -3.29 -1.54
CA GLY A 189 -9.15 -3.97 -0.92
C GLY A 189 -8.93 -3.66 0.57
N TYR A 190 -9.96 -3.18 1.26
CA TYR A 190 -9.97 -2.96 2.70
C TYR A 190 -11.08 -3.78 3.32
N ILE A 191 -10.79 -5.04 3.65
CA ILE A 191 -11.57 -5.70 4.67
C ILE A 191 -11.15 -5.07 6.01
N ASN A 192 -11.67 -3.90 6.29
CA ASN A 192 -11.68 -3.31 7.61
C ASN A 192 -12.77 -4.00 8.44
N THR A 193 -12.74 -5.31 8.52
CA THR A 193 -13.50 -6.01 9.54
C THR A 193 -12.58 -6.17 10.73
N PRO A 194 -12.84 -5.46 11.83
CA PRO A 194 -12.34 -5.96 13.09
C PRO A 194 -12.84 -7.40 13.18
N PHE A 195 -12.01 -8.31 13.58
CA PHE A 195 -12.20 -9.72 13.80
C PHE A 195 -13.62 -10.10 14.29
N ASN A 196 -14.63 -9.93 13.47
CA ASN A 196 -15.99 -10.36 13.75
C ASN A 196 -16.38 -11.33 12.63
N MET A 197 -15.82 -12.56 12.74
CA MET A 197 -16.11 -13.65 11.84
C MET A 197 -17.51 -14.21 12.13
N THR A 198 -18.54 -13.43 11.83
CA THR A 198 -19.93 -13.92 11.83
C THR A 198 -20.43 -14.34 10.45
N SER A 199 -19.57 -14.41 9.45
CA SER A 199 -19.96 -14.90 8.13
C SER A 199 -19.62 -16.38 7.97
N THR A 200 -20.62 -17.21 7.99
CA THR A 200 -20.59 -18.68 7.86
C THR A 200 -20.20 -19.21 6.47
N THR A 201 -19.61 -18.39 5.61
CA THR A 201 -19.27 -18.75 4.23
C THR A 201 -17.76 -18.78 3.97
N TYR A 202 -16.96 -18.87 5.03
CA TYR A 202 -15.52 -18.98 4.90
C TYR A 202 -15.10 -20.43 4.70
N MET A 203 -14.31 -20.65 3.66
CA MET A 203 -13.57 -21.86 3.33
C MET A 203 -14.13 -23.13 3.96
N ALA A 204 -14.74 -24.00 3.20
CA ALA A 204 -15.14 -25.30 3.70
C ALA A 204 -13.96 -25.93 4.47
N GLY A 205 -14.00 -25.87 5.80
CA GLY A 205 -13.01 -26.50 6.67
C GLY A 205 -12.08 -25.59 7.50
N TYR A 206 -12.03 -24.25 7.31
CA TYR A 206 -11.16 -23.39 8.11
C TYR A 206 -11.97 -22.33 8.86
N THR A 207 -11.90 -22.32 10.16
CA THR A 207 -12.78 -21.48 10.99
C THR A 207 -12.09 -20.64 12.05
N ASP A 208 -10.78 -20.81 12.29
CA ASP A 208 -10.13 -20.08 13.36
C ASP A 208 -8.63 -19.82 13.08
N PHE A 209 -8.16 -18.61 13.48
CA PHE A 209 -6.79 -18.18 13.36
C PHE A 209 -6.24 -17.80 14.73
N ASP A 210 -5.19 -18.48 15.16
CA ASP A 210 -4.44 -18.07 16.33
C ASP A 210 -3.28 -17.17 15.91
N THR A 211 -3.38 -15.89 16.21
CA THR A 211 -2.30 -14.92 16.04
C THR A 211 -1.60 -14.71 17.38
N PHE A 212 -0.39 -15.21 17.50
CA PHE A 212 0.34 -15.17 18.78
C PHE A 212 1.28 -13.97 18.88
N MET A 213 1.82 -13.49 17.77
CA MET A 213 2.82 -12.43 17.73
C MET A 213 2.42 -11.34 16.77
N PRO A 214 2.75 -10.07 17.04
CA PRO A 214 2.61 -9.01 16.02
C PRO A 214 3.56 -9.30 14.85
N LYS A 215 3.20 -8.80 13.66
CA LYS A 215 4.13 -8.74 12.55
C LYS A 215 5.32 -7.87 12.97
N THR A 216 6.53 -8.41 12.88
CA THR A 216 7.74 -7.77 13.38
C THR A 216 8.66 -7.40 12.22
N VAL A 217 9.18 -6.19 12.23
CA VAL A 217 10.18 -5.70 11.25
C VAL A 217 11.40 -5.20 11.99
N LEU A 218 12.56 -5.70 11.62
CA LEU A 218 13.86 -5.21 12.07
C LEU A 218 14.62 -4.70 10.84
N GLY A 219 15.08 -3.46 10.89
CA GLY A 219 15.75 -2.87 9.73
C GLY A 219 16.74 -1.78 10.08
N TYR A 220 17.35 -1.27 9.04
CA TYR A 220 18.34 -0.22 9.08
C TYR A 220 18.11 0.76 7.94
N GLU A 221 18.26 2.05 8.21
CA GLU A 221 18.28 3.14 7.24
C GLU A 221 19.53 3.98 7.43
N GLY A 222 20.22 4.31 6.36
CA GLY A 222 21.45 5.06 6.41
C GLY A 222 21.68 5.97 5.21
N LYS A 223 22.66 6.86 5.35
CA LYS A 223 23.11 7.73 4.28
C LYS A 223 24.64 7.80 4.26
N ALA A 224 25.24 7.60 3.10
CA ALA A 224 26.68 7.73 2.87
C ALA A 224 26.92 8.58 1.61
N GLY A 225 27.32 9.83 1.80
CA GLY A 225 27.51 10.77 0.72
C GLY A 225 26.22 10.99 -0.11
N ILE A 226 26.28 10.62 -1.39
CA ILE A 226 25.17 10.72 -2.34
C ILE A 226 24.20 9.52 -2.26
N VAL A 227 24.50 8.49 -1.48
CA VAL A 227 23.69 7.26 -1.39
C VAL A 227 22.89 7.28 -0.10
N THR A 228 21.55 7.18 -0.23
CA THR A 228 20.63 6.83 0.86
C THR A 228 20.22 5.39 0.67
N TYR A 229 20.27 4.58 1.71
CA TYR A 229 19.98 3.15 1.62
C TYR A 229 19.26 2.63 2.85
N GLY A 230 18.57 1.52 2.69
CA GLY A 230 17.91 0.84 3.78
C GLY A 230 17.63 -0.60 3.44
N GLY A 231 17.25 -1.35 4.45
CA GLY A 231 16.89 -2.75 4.31
C GLY A 231 16.57 -3.39 5.64
N GLY A 232 16.14 -4.63 5.59
CA GLY A 232 15.78 -5.33 6.81
C GLY A 232 15.13 -6.67 6.56
N VAL A 233 14.56 -7.20 7.65
CA VAL A 233 13.79 -8.44 7.64
C VAL A 233 12.45 -8.21 8.33
N ALA A 234 11.41 -8.89 7.83
CA ALA A 234 10.12 -8.93 8.48
C ALA A 234 9.68 -10.38 8.70
N GLY A 235 8.92 -10.62 9.75
CA GLY A 235 8.40 -11.92 10.06
C GLY A 235 6.98 -11.88 10.60
N ASN A 236 6.25 -12.97 10.31
CA ASN A 236 4.90 -13.20 10.79
C ASN A 236 4.71 -14.68 11.07
N TYR A 237 3.96 -15.01 12.14
CA TYR A 237 3.60 -16.37 12.49
C TYR A 237 2.17 -16.43 12.98
N TYR A 238 1.41 -17.38 12.46
CA TYR A 238 0.07 -17.69 12.95
C TYR A 238 -0.30 -19.16 12.70
N LYS A 239 -1.34 -19.61 13.37
CA LYS A 239 -1.89 -20.97 13.24
C LYS A 239 -3.27 -20.89 12.62
N ILE A 240 -3.55 -21.85 11.73
CA ILE A 240 -4.87 -22.06 11.16
C ILE A 240 -5.41 -23.36 11.75
N ARG A 241 -6.65 -23.31 12.24
CA ARG A 241 -7.35 -24.51 12.69
C ARG A 241 -8.39 -24.92 11.65
N THR A 242 -8.37 -26.18 11.28
CA THR A 242 -9.43 -26.78 10.47
C THR A 242 -10.50 -27.31 11.39
N VAL A 243 -11.75 -26.94 11.17
CA VAL A 243 -12.88 -27.38 11.97
C VAL A 243 -13.94 -27.98 11.04
N ALA A 244 -14.34 -29.20 11.32
CA ALA A 244 -15.47 -29.87 10.65
C ALA A 244 -16.51 -30.25 11.70
N GLY A 245 -17.74 -29.71 11.57
CA GLY A 245 -18.83 -30.05 12.48
C GLY A 245 -18.56 -29.78 13.96
N ASN A 246 -17.94 -28.64 14.33
CA ASN A 246 -17.53 -28.26 15.68
C ASN A 246 -16.37 -29.09 16.28
N VAL A 247 -15.70 -29.91 15.48
CA VAL A 247 -14.52 -30.67 15.92
C VAL A 247 -13.30 -30.17 15.17
N GLN A 248 -12.25 -29.82 15.89
CA GLN A 248 -10.98 -29.49 15.27
C GLN A 248 -10.40 -30.75 14.61
N THR A 249 -10.25 -30.72 13.29
CA THR A 249 -9.75 -31.85 12.48
C THR A 249 -8.31 -31.69 12.04
N GLY A 250 -7.76 -30.47 12.15
CA GLY A 250 -6.38 -30.18 11.76
C GLY A 250 -5.88 -28.86 12.34
N LYS A 251 -4.56 -28.66 12.22
CA LYS A 251 -3.88 -27.45 12.60
C LYS A 251 -2.66 -27.27 11.70
N ASP A 252 -2.58 -26.13 11.02
CA ASP A 252 -1.43 -25.74 10.22
C ASP A 252 -0.71 -24.54 10.85
N GLU A 253 0.61 -24.57 10.84
CA GLU A 253 1.46 -23.48 11.30
C GLU A 253 2.06 -22.76 10.10
N ILE A 254 1.86 -21.46 10.02
CA ILE A 254 2.30 -20.66 8.89
C ILE A 254 3.37 -19.68 9.35
N TYR A 255 4.55 -19.86 8.79
CA TYR A 255 5.69 -18.96 8.96
C TYR A 255 5.88 -18.16 7.69
N SER A 256 5.91 -16.84 7.82
CA SER A 256 6.15 -15.91 6.73
C SER A 256 7.34 -15.03 7.06
N TYR A 257 8.23 -14.86 6.13
CA TYR A 257 9.38 -13.96 6.29
C TYR A 257 9.70 -13.23 4.98
N LEU A 258 10.28 -12.06 5.13
CA LEU A 258 10.65 -11.15 4.08
C LEU A 258 12.04 -10.57 4.37
N GLY A 259 12.94 -10.65 3.41
CA GLY A 259 14.15 -9.83 3.34
C GLY A 259 13.99 -8.75 2.29
N PHE A 260 14.37 -7.51 2.59
CA PHE A 260 14.23 -6.39 1.65
C PHE A 260 15.40 -5.42 1.76
N ALA A 261 15.70 -4.76 0.64
CA ALA A 261 16.69 -3.69 0.59
C ALA A 261 16.31 -2.67 -0.48
N HIS A 262 16.75 -1.43 -0.26
CA HIS A 262 16.57 -0.35 -1.23
C HIS A 262 17.73 0.65 -1.17
N ALA A 263 17.92 1.37 -2.25
CA ALA A 263 18.88 2.47 -2.31
C ALA A 263 18.39 3.58 -3.24
N LYS A 264 18.81 4.80 -2.91
CA LYS A 264 18.71 5.99 -3.75
C LYS A 264 20.09 6.59 -3.93
N ILE A 265 20.46 6.89 -5.16
CA ILE A 265 21.72 7.55 -5.52
C ILE A 265 21.38 8.91 -6.15
N ASP A 266 21.77 9.99 -5.51
CA ASP A 266 21.59 11.36 -5.98
C ASP A 266 22.85 11.82 -6.74
N LEU A 267 22.84 11.68 -8.06
CA LEU A 267 23.95 12.01 -8.97
C LEU A 267 23.51 13.10 -9.95
N ALA A 268 23.32 14.32 -9.46
CA ALA A 268 22.77 15.41 -10.26
C ALA A 268 23.46 15.56 -11.65
N PRO A 269 22.68 15.67 -12.75
CA PRO A 269 21.22 15.84 -12.83
C PRO A 269 20.43 14.52 -12.75
N PHE A 270 21.06 13.39 -12.50
CA PHE A 270 20.45 12.06 -12.43
C PHE A 270 20.08 11.65 -11.00
N GLU A 271 19.05 10.84 -10.89
CA GLU A 271 18.64 10.14 -9.67
C GLU A 271 18.42 8.66 -10.03
N ILE A 272 18.94 7.75 -9.23
CA ILE A 272 18.69 6.32 -9.39
C ILE A 272 18.02 5.81 -8.11
N LYS A 273 16.88 5.11 -8.23
CA LYS A 273 16.28 4.35 -7.14
C LYS A 273 16.24 2.88 -7.51
N VAL A 274 16.54 2.02 -6.56
CA VAL A 274 16.43 0.57 -6.69
C VAL A 274 15.84 -0.03 -5.43
N ALA A 275 15.05 -1.09 -5.57
CA ALA A 275 14.58 -1.89 -4.45
C ALA A 275 14.50 -3.36 -4.86
N GLY A 276 14.68 -4.25 -3.89
CA GLY A 276 14.55 -5.68 -4.12
C GLY A 276 14.14 -6.41 -2.85
N HIS A 277 13.55 -7.59 -3.02
CA HIS A 277 13.09 -8.41 -1.93
C HIS A 277 13.11 -9.90 -2.25
N THR A 278 13.12 -10.69 -1.19
CA THR A 278 12.87 -12.13 -1.23
C THR A 278 12.02 -12.52 -0.03
N ALA A 279 11.07 -13.42 -0.22
CA ALA A 279 10.12 -13.78 0.82
C ALA A 279 9.67 -15.23 0.74
N GLN A 280 9.20 -15.75 1.88
CA GLN A 280 8.35 -16.93 1.95
C GLN A 280 6.96 -16.50 2.43
N ASN A 281 5.93 -16.96 1.73
CA ASN A 281 4.53 -16.65 2.03
C ASN A 281 4.26 -15.14 2.14
N LEU A 282 4.75 -14.37 1.15
CA LEU A 282 4.68 -12.91 1.15
C LEU A 282 3.26 -12.38 1.34
N GLY A 283 2.26 -13.01 0.74
CA GLY A 283 0.86 -12.62 0.88
C GLY A 283 0.32 -12.70 2.32
N ASN A 284 0.99 -13.43 3.21
CA ASN A 284 0.65 -13.47 4.63
C ASN A 284 1.31 -12.35 5.44
N LEU A 285 2.29 -11.67 4.85
CA LEU A 285 2.95 -10.50 5.44
C LEU A 285 2.31 -9.21 4.95
N MET A 286 1.74 -9.21 3.75
CA MET A 286 1.24 -8.03 3.06
C MET A 286 -0.27 -8.03 2.98
N ASN A 287 -0.87 -6.85 3.16
CA ASN A 287 -2.30 -6.60 2.94
C ASN A 287 -2.52 -5.94 1.57
N ASN A 288 -1.91 -6.47 0.53
CA ASN A 288 -2.08 -5.91 -0.81
C ASN A 288 -3.09 -6.74 -1.60
N ALA A 289 -4.20 -6.13 -1.99
CA ALA A 289 -5.21 -6.77 -2.82
C ALA A 289 -4.67 -7.15 -4.21
N ALA A 290 -3.70 -6.42 -4.74
CA ALA A 290 -3.04 -6.79 -5.99
C ALA A 290 -2.17 -8.06 -5.81
N ALA A 291 -1.54 -8.23 -4.65
CA ALA A 291 -0.91 -9.48 -4.27
C ALA A 291 -1.93 -10.61 -4.08
N ALA A 292 -3.16 -10.30 -3.68
CA ALA A 292 -4.23 -11.28 -3.51
C ALA A 292 -4.92 -11.67 -4.83
N ALA A 293 -4.83 -10.86 -5.86
CA ALA A 293 -5.51 -11.08 -7.15
C ALA A 293 -4.86 -12.19 -8.02
N GLY A 294 -4.70 -13.36 -7.47
CA GLY A 294 -4.20 -14.55 -8.19
C GLY A 294 -2.82 -15.00 -7.76
N SER A 295 -2.22 -14.34 -6.83
CA SER A 295 -0.90 -14.66 -6.35
C SER A 295 -0.93 -15.66 -5.20
N PHE A 296 -0.20 -16.70 -5.37
CA PHE A 296 -0.03 -17.76 -4.40
C PHE A 296 1.06 -17.44 -3.39
N TYR A 297 0.99 -16.26 -2.79
CA TYR A 297 1.97 -15.80 -1.80
C TYR A 297 1.75 -16.42 -0.42
N SER A 298 0.69 -17.17 -0.27
CA SER A 298 0.38 -17.85 0.97
C SER A 298 0.68 -19.32 0.89
N ASN A 299 1.10 -19.92 1.99
CA ASN A 299 1.02 -21.34 2.15
C ASN A 299 -0.40 -21.78 1.72
N ASN A 300 -0.52 -22.62 0.70
CA ASN A 300 -1.81 -23.20 0.33
C ASN A 300 -2.11 -24.33 1.33
N PRO A 301 -3.06 -24.16 2.26
CA PRO A 301 -3.34 -25.17 3.28
C PRO A 301 -3.77 -26.50 2.68
N ALA A 302 -4.44 -26.47 1.52
CA ALA A 302 -4.84 -27.69 0.80
C ALA A 302 -3.66 -28.51 0.26
N THR A 303 -2.48 -27.89 0.10
CA THR A 303 -1.27 -28.55 -0.39
C THR A 303 -0.15 -28.58 0.66
N GLY A 304 -0.26 -27.83 1.75
CA GLY A 304 0.77 -27.72 2.79
C GLY A 304 2.10 -27.17 2.28
N LYS A 305 2.10 -26.39 1.19
CA LYS A 305 3.32 -25.91 0.53
C LYS A 305 3.50 -24.42 0.70
N ASN A 306 4.72 -24.00 1.00
CA ASN A 306 5.10 -22.60 1.00
C ASN A 306 5.24 -22.07 -0.42
N ALA A 307 4.91 -20.78 -0.57
CA ALA A 307 5.22 -19.99 -1.75
C ALA A 307 6.48 -19.14 -1.50
N TYR A 308 7.32 -19.03 -2.50
CA TYR A 308 8.53 -18.20 -2.47
C TYR A 308 8.39 -17.08 -3.49
N THR A 309 8.73 -15.88 -3.08
CA THR A 309 8.68 -14.69 -3.92
C THR A 309 10.05 -14.03 -3.94
N TYR A 310 10.50 -13.61 -5.11
CA TYR A 310 11.60 -12.68 -5.26
C TYR A 310 11.26 -11.64 -6.32
N GLY A 311 11.70 -10.43 -6.10
CA GLY A 311 11.41 -9.35 -7.02
C GLY A 311 12.23 -8.11 -6.74
N GLY A 312 12.13 -7.17 -7.64
CA GLY A 312 12.79 -5.90 -7.51
C GLY A 312 12.43 -4.95 -8.63
N TRP A 313 12.76 -3.69 -8.42
CA TRP A 313 12.54 -2.64 -9.39
C TRP A 313 13.69 -1.64 -9.39
N GLY A 314 13.86 -0.98 -10.52
CA GLY A 314 14.81 0.10 -10.71
C GLY A 314 14.16 1.28 -11.43
N GLN A 315 14.60 2.49 -11.07
CA GLN A 315 14.12 3.74 -11.65
C GLN A 315 15.30 4.67 -11.91
N LEU A 316 15.29 5.32 -13.07
CA LEU A 316 16.17 6.42 -13.42
C LEU A 316 15.35 7.71 -13.49
N GLY A 317 15.83 8.75 -12.80
CA GLY A 317 15.32 10.12 -12.88
C GLY A 317 16.34 11.03 -13.55
N TYR A 318 15.86 12.01 -14.31
CA TYR A 318 16.66 13.08 -14.91
C TYR A 318 16.00 14.44 -14.69
N THR A 319 16.73 15.36 -14.05
CA THR A 319 16.26 16.75 -13.84
C THR A 319 16.77 17.63 -14.97
N LEU A 320 15.88 17.96 -15.91
CA LEU A 320 16.20 18.84 -17.02
C LEU A 320 16.40 20.30 -16.57
N ASN A 321 15.50 20.76 -15.69
CA ASN A 321 15.55 22.09 -15.08
C ASN A 321 14.65 22.11 -13.82
N ASN A 322 14.48 23.27 -13.20
CA ASN A 322 13.67 23.43 -11.98
C ASN A 322 12.17 23.17 -12.15
N LYS A 323 11.68 23.04 -13.38
CA LYS A 323 10.27 22.77 -13.69
C LYS A 323 10.02 21.39 -14.30
N VAL A 324 11.04 20.75 -14.87
CA VAL A 324 10.88 19.53 -15.65
C VAL A 324 11.79 18.44 -15.10
N LYS A 325 11.18 17.33 -14.71
CA LYS A 325 11.85 16.06 -14.36
C LYS A 325 11.26 14.94 -15.19
N MET A 326 12.09 13.99 -15.55
CA MET A 326 11.68 12.78 -16.27
C MET A 326 12.03 11.56 -15.44
N PHE A 327 11.16 10.55 -15.44
CA PHE A 327 11.42 9.28 -14.77
C PHE A 327 11.05 8.12 -15.68
N THR A 328 11.83 7.07 -15.60
CA THR A 328 11.51 5.79 -16.19
C THR A 328 11.93 4.66 -15.25
N GLY A 329 11.18 3.57 -15.23
CA GLY A 329 11.46 2.47 -14.35
C GLY A 329 10.91 1.15 -14.86
N VAL A 330 11.48 0.07 -14.33
CA VAL A 330 11.06 -1.31 -14.60
C VAL A 330 11.00 -2.09 -13.30
N ALA A 331 10.08 -3.06 -13.26
CA ALA A 331 9.88 -3.95 -12.13
C ALA A 331 9.69 -5.38 -12.64
N TYR A 332 10.18 -6.36 -11.89
CA TYR A 332 9.95 -7.78 -12.14
C TYR A 332 9.80 -8.54 -10.83
N GLU A 333 8.83 -9.46 -10.80
CA GLU A 333 8.58 -10.34 -9.66
C GLU A 333 8.27 -11.75 -10.15
N SER A 334 8.77 -12.73 -9.42
CA SER A 334 8.49 -14.15 -9.64
C SER A 334 8.00 -14.78 -8.34
N ASN A 335 6.95 -15.58 -8.46
CA ASN A 335 6.36 -16.32 -7.37
C ASN A 335 6.43 -17.80 -7.68
N GLU A 336 7.03 -18.57 -6.80
CA GLU A 336 7.29 -19.98 -6.99
C GLU A 336 6.59 -20.82 -5.91
N MET A 337 5.94 -21.88 -6.34
CA MET A 337 5.39 -22.91 -5.47
C MET A 337 5.81 -24.29 -5.96
N ARG A 338 6.30 -25.12 -5.06
CA ARG A 338 6.78 -26.48 -5.41
C ARG A 338 5.70 -27.28 -6.17
N GLY A 339 6.05 -27.73 -7.37
CA GLY A 339 5.18 -28.52 -8.24
C GLY A 339 4.22 -27.71 -9.12
N ARG A 340 4.48 -26.39 -9.25
CA ARG A 340 3.82 -25.49 -10.21
C ARG A 340 4.86 -24.76 -11.05
N THR A 341 4.41 -24.13 -12.14
CA THR A 341 5.22 -23.14 -12.87
C THR A 341 5.30 -21.84 -12.04
N SER A 342 6.31 -21.04 -12.30
CA SER A 342 6.38 -19.69 -11.70
C SER A 342 5.22 -18.81 -12.18
N ASP A 343 4.76 -17.96 -11.29
CA ASP A 343 3.82 -16.86 -11.58
C ASP A 343 4.65 -15.58 -11.66
N ASP A 344 4.93 -15.17 -12.89
CA ASP A 344 5.85 -14.08 -13.17
C ASP A 344 5.11 -12.84 -13.63
N ARG A 345 5.58 -11.66 -13.21
CA ARG A 345 5.00 -10.40 -13.63
C ARG A 345 6.05 -9.31 -13.80
N MET A 346 5.78 -8.37 -14.68
CA MET A 346 6.63 -7.22 -14.91
C MET A 346 5.83 -5.94 -15.14
N ALA A 347 6.41 -4.82 -14.79
CA ALA A 347 5.88 -3.50 -15.10
C ALA A 347 6.99 -2.58 -15.60
N ALA A 348 6.61 -1.59 -16.39
CA ALA A 348 7.51 -0.51 -16.81
C ALA A 348 6.73 0.79 -16.93
N PHE A 349 7.39 1.92 -16.74
CA PHE A 349 6.79 3.23 -16.95
C PHE A 349 7.81 4.24 -17.47
N ALA A 350 7.29 5.30 -18.07
CA ALA A 350 8.02 6.53 -18.37
C ALA A 350 7.08 7.71 -18.17
N ASN A 351 7.51 8.72 -17.39
CA ASN A 351 6.74 9.94 -17.19
C ASN A 351 7.58 11.21 -17.24
N LEU A 352 6.89 12.33 -17.36
CA LEU A 352 7.46 13.65 -17.31
C LEU A 352 6.68 14.47 -16.27
N GLN A 353 7.35 14.93 -15.23
CA GLN A 353 6.76 15.79 -14.21
C GLN A 353 7.02 17.26 -14.59
N TYR A 354 5.96 17.99 -14.91
CA TYR A 354 6.02 19.40 -15.23
C TYR A 354 5.39 20.25 -14.13
N ALA A 355 6.21 21.02 -13.43
CA ALA A 355 5.78 21.99 -12.44
C ALA A 355 5.33 23.29 -13.15
N VAL A 356 4.01 23.44 -13.36
CA VAL A 356 3.41 24.66 -13.90
C VAL A 356 3.65 25.81 -12.93
N THR A 357 3.37 25.55 -11.65
CA THR A 357 3.70 26.42 -10.52
C THR A 357 4.28 25.56 -9.37
N LYS A 358 4.66 26.19 -8.26
CA LYS A 358 5.09 25.45 -7.04
C LYS A 358 4.00 24.52 -6.47
N ASN A 359 2.74 24.82 -6.76
CA ASN A 359 1.58 24.14 -6.22
C ASN A 359 0.79 23.31 -7.24
N PHE A 360 1.12 23.42 -8.53
CA PHE A 360 0.39 22.73 -9.60
C PHE A 360 1.36 21.99 -10.53
N ASN A 361 1.17 20.68 -10.65
CA ASN A 361 1.94 19.80 -11.50
C ASN A 361 1.05 19.09 -12.53
N ILE A 362 1.59 18.86 -13.71
CA ILE A 362 1.01 18.01 -14.76
C ILE A 362 2.01 16.90 -15.05
N VAL A 363 1.53 15.64 -15.04
CA VAL A 363 2.40 14.49 -15.21
C VAL A 363 1.81 13.55 -16.26
N PRO A 364 2.15 13.67 -17.55
CA PRO A 364 1.91 12.63 -18.54
C PRO A 364 2.76 11.39 -18.25
N GLU A 365 2.16 10.20 -18.43
CA GLU A 365 2.82 8.91 -18.24
C GLU A 365 2.37 7.89 -19.27
N PHE A 366 3.29 7.04 -19.67
CA PHE A 366 3.04 5.76 -20.30
C PHE A 366 3.43 4.64 -19.32
N ALA A 367 2.54 3.68 -19.13
CA ALA A 367 2.76 2.50 -18.30
C ALA A 367 2.47 1.21 -19.07
N PHE A 368 3.25 0.20 -18.77
CA PHE A 368 3.10 -1.16 -19.29
C PHE A 368 3.10 -2.15 -18.13
N LEU A 369 2.08 -3.01 -18.06
CA LEU A 369 1.97 -4.09 -17.08
C LEU A 369 1.75 -5.40 -17.81
N ASN A 370 2.39 -6.48 -17.35
CA ASN A 370 2.29 -7.79 -17.95
C ASN A 370 2.35 -8.86 -16.85
N GLU A 371 1.26 -9.55 -16.64
CA GLU A 371 1.18 -10.69 -15.71
C GLU A 371 1.76 -11.99 -16.31
N MET A 372 2.47 -11.92 -17.40
CA MET A 372 3.22 -12.96 -18.08
C MET A 372 2.52 -14.35 -18.08
N ARG A 373 2.79 -15.19 -17.09
CA ARG A 373 2.21 -16.53 -16.94
C ARG A 373 1.76 -16.78 -15.52
N SER A 374 0.62 -17.45 -15.38
CA SER A 374 0.13 -17.92 -14.07
C SER A 374 0.91 -19.16 -13.59
N ALA A 375 0.74 -19.48 -12.32
CA ALA A 375 1.25 -20.73 -11.73
C ALA A 375 0.69 -22.02 -12.40
N ALA A 376 -0.36 -21.91 -13.23
CA ALA A 376 -0.87 -22.98 -14.08
C ALA A 376 -0.20 -23.02 -15.46
N GLY A 377 0.71 -22.09 -15.76
CA GLY A 377 1.40 -21.98 -17.05
C GLY A 377 0.58 -21.26 -18.13
N THR A 378 -0.60 -20.74 -17.81
CA THR A 378 -1.44 -20.00 -18.74
C THR A 378 -0.99 -18.56 -18.90
N LYS A 379 -1.15 -17.98 -20.09
CA LYS A 379 -0.93 -16.55 -20.32
C LYS A 379 -1.95 -15.74 -19.54
N GLN A 380 -1.50 -14.63 -18.99
CA GLN A 380 -2.32 -13.70 -18.22
C GLN A 380 -2.43 -12.34 -18.90
N GLU A 381 -3.00 -11.38 -18.19
CA GLU A 381 -3.31 -10.05 -18.69
C GLU A 381 -2.06 -9.24 -19.04
N ARG A 382 -2.23 -8.38 -20.06
CA ARG A 382 -1.26 -7.35 -20.44
C ARG A 382 -2.00 -6.02 -20.61
N ILE A 383 -1.49 -4.96 -19.99
CA ILE A 383 -2.10 -3.64 -20.02
C ILE A 383 -1.08 -2.62 -20.54
N TYR A 384 -1.51 -1.80 -21.48
CA TYR A 384 -0.87 -0.54 -21.86
C TYR A 384 -1.74 0.60 -21.36
N ALA A 385 -1.17 1.52 -20.62
CA ALA A 385 -1.87 2.70 -20.12
C ALA A 385 -1.12 3.96 -20.53
N THR A 386 -1.86 4.94 -21.05
CA THR A 386 -1.34 6.28 -21.32
C THR A 386 -2.26 7.28 -20.65
N GLY A 387 -1.70 8.19 -19.88
CA GLY A 387 -2.53 9.12 -19.14
C GLY A 387 -1.82 10.38 -18.67
N ILE A 388 -2.59 11.22 -18.01
CA ILE A 388 -2.09 12.47 -17.44
C ILE A 388 -2.66 12.62 -16.04
N LYS A 389 -1.80 12.90 -15.06
CA LYS A 389 -2.20 13.32 -13.71
C LYS A 389 -2.08 14.83 -13.59
N TRP A 390 -3.11 15.45 -13.05
CA TRP A 390 -3.12 16.83 -12.56
C TRP A 390 -3.08 16.80 -11.03
N GLU A 391 -2.11 17.50 -10.46
CA GLU A 391 -1.90 17.50 -9.01
C GLU A 391 -1.83 18.94 -8.50
N MET A 392 -2.69 19.26 -7.52
CA MET A 392 -2.65 20.50 -6.77
C MET A 392 -2.24 20.23 -5.32
N LYS A 393 -1.22 20.95 -4.82
CA LYS A 393 -0.70 20.87 -3.45
C LYS A 393 -0.89 22.19 -2.71
N PHE A 394 -1.14 22.14 -1.42
CA PHE A 394 -1.26 23.32 -0.54
C PHE A 394 -0.70 23.04 0.85
#